data_bb025306bb4dc8fedaf6ee69548afcb9
#
_entry.id   bb025306bb4dc8fedaf6ee69548afcb9
#
_cell.length_a   1.000
_cell.length_b   1.000
_cell.length_c   1.000
_cell.angle_alpha   90.00
_cell.angle_beta   90.00
_cell.angle_gamma   90.00
#
_symmetry.space_group_name_H-M   'P 1'
#
loop_
_entity.id
_entity.type
_entity.pdbx_description
1 polymer ?
#
loop_
_entity_poly.entity_id
_entity_poly.type
_entity_poly.pdbx_seq_one_letter_code
_entity_poly.pdbx_strand_id
1 'polypeptide(L)'
;IENFNFIYHTICNRPANKVETFYSRTAIAIQDVTSDEDGGTRFRSQINGIYNELSESRPSRVEFIEDFKLRTQYTNSTKKKNLIRYILGRLEERDYPNQARERPIDESISIEHILPQAPEEYWNLSEDEVKPYVHLIGNLVLVGKDFNIGARNYDMERKIPHLRATAIQTTSDLLSQIEHVNSYNWTKEEIEERTENLAEISFDELWSNG
;
A
#
# COMPACT_ATOMS: atom_id res chain seq x y z
N ILE A 1 -11.47 -0.61 13.04
CA ILE A 1 -11.30 -2.08 12.88
C ILE A 1 -10.49 -2.37 11.61
N GLU A 2 -10.88 -1.88 10.44
CA GLU A 2 -10.18 -2.12 9.18
C GLU A 2 -8.70 -1.71 9.28
N ASN A 3 -8.42 -0.48 9.71
CA ASN A 3 -7.06 0.05 9.87
C ASN A 3 -6.21 -0.82 10.79
N PHE A 4 -6.78 -1.22 11.93
CA PHE A 4 -6.09 -2.11 12.85
C PHE A 4 -5.79 -3.47 12.21
N ASN A 5 -6.75 -4.09 11.53
CA ASN A 5 -6.57 -5.40 10.89
C ASN A 5 -5.53 -5.34 9.77
N PHE A 6 -5.48 -4.25 9.01
CA PHE A 6 -4.44 -4.07 8.01
C PHE A 6 -3.05 -4.08 8.64
N ILE A 7 -2.83 -3.27 9.67
CA ILE A 7 -1.54 -3.20 10.38
C ILE A 7 -1.22 -4.54 11.04
N TYR A 8 -2.15 -5.06 11.85
CA TYR A 8 -1.93 -6.20 12.72
C TYR A 8 -1.76 -7.52 11.96
N HIS A 9 -2.70 -7.83 11.05
CA HIS A 9 -2.73 -9.10 10.32
C HIS A 9 -2.06 -9.04 8.96
N THR A 10 -2.39 -8.02 8.15
CA THR A 10 -1.98 -8.01 6.75
C THR A 10 -0.50 -7.71 6.63
N ILE A 11 -0.01 -6.74 7.38
CA ILE A 11 1.40 -6.34 7.35
C ILE A 11 2.20 -7.10 8.41
N CYS A 12 1.89 -6.94 9.71
CA CYS A 12 2.70 -7.53 10.77
C CYS A 12 2.43 -9.02 11.02
N ASN A 13 1.55 -9.65 10.24
CA ASN A 13 1.27 -11.10 10.26
C ASN A 13 1.00 -11.68 11.66
N ARG A 14 0.40 -10.89 12.52
CA ARG A 14 0.08 -11.34 13.88
C ARG A 14 -1.13 -12.27 13.90
N PRO A 15 -1.21 -13.22 14.83
CA PRO A 15 -2.25 -14.24 14.85
C PRO A 15 -3.64 -13.65 15.06
N ALA A 16 -4.63 -14.10 14.27
CA ALA A 16 -6.02 -13.64 14.33
C ALA A 16 -6.75 -14.02 15.63
N ASN A 17 -6.41 -15.14 16.26
CA ASN A 17 -7.16 -15.74 17.37
C ASN A 17 -7.34 -14.80 18.57
N LYS A 18 -6.36 -13.96 18.90
CA LYS A 18 -6.47 -12.98 20.00
C LYS A 18 -7.54 -11.94 19.70
N VAL A 19 -7.53 -11.44 18.48
CA VAL A 19 -8.44 -10.37 18.01
C VAL A 19 -9.84 -10.94 17.78
N GLU A 20 -9.97 -12.15 17.26
CA GLU A 20 -11.28 -12.83 17.11
C GLU A 20 -11.98 -13.05 18.46
N THR A 21 -11.25 -13.54 19.47
CA THR A 21 -11.78 -13.73 20.83
C THR A 21 -12.25 -12.38 21.40
N PHE A 22 -11.46 -11.34 21.23
CA PHE A 22 -11.78 -9.99 21.67
C PHE A 22 -13.04 -9.46 20.96
N TYR A 23 -13.11 -9.53 19.63
CA TYR A 23 -14.29 -9.09 18.86
C TYR A 23 -15.56 -9.86 19.25
N SER A 24 -15.46 -11.18 19.41
CA SER A 24 -16.60 -12.01 19.80
C SER A 24 -17.14 -11.62 21.19
N ARG A 25 -16.27 -11.45 22.17
CA ARG A 25 -16.63 -10.99 23.52
C ARG A 25 -17.30 -9.62 23.50
N THR A 26 -16.73 -8.69 22.72
CA THR A 26 -17.25 -7.34 22.63
C THR A 26 -18.58 -7.27 21.89
N ALA A 27 -18.77 -8.06 20.85
CA ALA A 27 -20.07 -8.13 20.13
C ALA A 27 -21.19 -8.58 21.07
N ILE A 28 -20.93 -9.59 21.93
CA ILE A 28 -21.89 -10.04 22.93
C ILE A 28 -22.17 -8.91 23.94
N ALA A 29 -21.14 -8.26 24.47
CA ALA A 29 -21.30 -7.19 25.43
C ALA A 29 -22.08 -5.97 24.89
N ILE A 30 -21.93 -5.65 23.60
CA ILE A 30 -22.71 -4.59 22.93
C ILE A 30 -24.17 -5.03 22.76
N GLN A 31 -24.43 -6.29 22.41
CA GLN A 31 -25.79 -6.80 22.25
C GLN A 31 -26.58 -6.73 23.58
N ASP A 32 -25.94 -7.01 24.70
CA ASP A 32 -26.57 -6.96 26.03
C ASP A 32 -26.89 -5.52 26.46
N VAL A 33 -26.16 -4.52 25.98
CA VAL A 33 -26.32 -3.09 26.33
C VAL A 33 -27.49 -2.43 25.60
N THR A 34 -27.89 -2.93 24.42
CA THR A 34 -28.96 -2.32 23.60
C THR A 34 -30.36 -2.47 24.19
N SER A 35 -30.52 -3.24 25.26
CA SER A 35 -31.81 -3.55 25.92
C SER A 35 -32.12 -2.71 27.17
N ASP A 36 -31.22 -1.82 27.63
CA ASP A 36 -31.36 -1.08 28.90
C ASP A 36 -31.60 0.44 28.71
N GLU A 37 -32.32 1.07 29.67
CA GLU A 37 -32.57 2.53 29.69
C GLU A 37 -31.28 3.38 29.75
N ASP A 38 -30.19 2.85 30.30
CA ASP A 38 -28.85 3.48 30.36
C ASP A 38 -27.90 3.02 29.25
N GLY A 39 -28.46 2.45 28.16
CA GLY A 39 -27.72 1.85 27.07
C GLY A 39 -26.69 2.77 26.39
N GLY A 40 -26.92 4.07 26.37
CA GLY A 40 -26.01 5.03 25.72
C GLY A 40 -24.64 5.14 26.44
N THR A 41 -24.63 5.18 27.76
CA THR A 41 -23.39 5.29 28.55
C THR A 41 -22.60 3.98 28.55
N ARG A 42 -23.28 2.86 28.71
CA ARG A 42 -22.66 1.53 28.64
C ARG A 42 -22.11 1.23 27.23
N PHE A 43 -22.85 1.57 26.18
CA PHE A 43 -22.37 1.44 24.81
C PHE A 43 -21.07 2.21 24.58
N ARG A 44 -21.00 3.49 24.97
CA ARG A 44 -19.77 4.30 24.87
C ARG A 44 -18.62 3.68 25.65
N SER A 45 -18.88 3.16 26.85
CA SER A 45 -17.86 2.49 27.65
C SER A 45 -17.30 1.26 26.95
N GLN A 46 -18.15 0.45 26.32
CA GLN A 46 -17.71 -0.73 25.53
C GLN A 46 -16.88 -0.30 24.30
N ILE A 47 -17.31 0.72 23.57
CA ILE A 47 -16.54 1.25 22.42
C ILE A 47 -15.18 1.78 22.85
N ASN A 48 -15.11 2.51 23.95
CA ASN A 48 -13.83 2.99 24.52
C ASN A 48 -12.93 1.81 24.94
N GLY A 49 -13.50 0.77 25.53
CA GLY A 49 -12.78 -0.46 25.86
C GLY A 49 -12.17 -1.13 24.62
N ILE A 50 -12.93 -1.20 23.52
CA ILE A 50 -12.44 -1.71 22.23
C ILE A 50 -11.25 -0.87 21.74
N TYR A 51 -11.42 0.44 21.73
CA TYR A 51 -10.39 1.37 21.25
C TYR A 51 -9.08 1.19 22.04
N ASN A 52 -9.18 1.13 23.37
CA ASN A 52 -8.01 0.97 24.24
C ASN A 52 -7.30 -0.37 23.98
N GLU A 53 -8.03 -1.48 23.94
CA GLU A 53 -7.44 -2.81 23.72
C GLU A 53 -6.79 -2.94 22.33
N LEU A 54 -7.42 -2.38 21.28
CA LEU A 54 -6.82 -2.33 19.95
C LEU A 54 -5.58 -1.44 19.92
N SER A 55 -5.61 -0.29 20.59
CA SER A 55 -4.47 0.63 20.67
C SER A 55 -3.28 0.01 21.39
N GLU A 56 -3.51 -0.68 22.51
CA GLU A 56 -2.48 -1.39 23.27
C GLU A 56 -1.87 -2.58 22.50
N SER A 57 -2.68 -3.22 21.66
CA SER A 57 -2.25 -4.38 20.86
C SER A 57 -1.62 -3.98 19.53
N ARG A 58 -1.68 -2.72 19.13
CA ARG A 58 -1.18 -2.24 17.83
C ARG A 58 0.33 -2.43 17.73
N PRO A 59 0.84 -2.99 16.61
CA PRO A 59 2.27 -3.03 16.34
C PRO A 59 2.90 -1.63 16.38
N SER A 60 4.15 -1.56 16.79
CA SER A 60 4.89 -0.30 16.77
C SER A 60 5.14 0.19 15.32
N ARG A 61 5.38 1.50 15.17
CA ARG A 61 5.72 2.09 13.86
C ARG A 61 6.96 1.41 13.24
N VAL A 62 7.98 1.16 14.04
CA VAL A 62 9.22 0.53 13.58
C VAL A 62 8.96 -0.88 13.08
N GLU A 63 8.23 -1.71 13.86
CA GLU A 63 7.84 -3.06 13.46
C GLU A 63 7.03 -3.05 12.15
N PHE A 64 6.06 -2.14 12.05
CA PHE A 64 5.25 -2.04 10.84
C PHE A 64 6.10 -1.69 9.61
N ILE A 65 7.00 -0.71 9.69
CA ILE A 65 7.84 -0.29 8.56
C ILE A 65 8.72 -1.45 8.07
N GLU A 66 9.35 -2.18 8.98
CA GLU A 66 10.18 -3.32 8.61
C GLU A 66 9.36 -4.46 7.97
N ASP A 67 8.23 -4.81 8.56
CA ASP A 67 7.32 -5.81 8.01
C ASP A 67 6.70 -5.37 6.69
N PHE A 68 6.36 -4.08 6.53
CA PHE A 68 5.84 -3.53 5.29
C PHE A 68 6.79 -3.75 4.12
N LYS A 69 8.08 -3.42 4.28
CA LYS A 69 9.10 -3.61 3.24
C LYS A 69 9.19 -5.07 2.78
N LEU A 70 9.08 -6.02 3.72
CA LEU A 70 9.11 -7.45 3.42
C LEU A 70 7.80 -7.96 2.80
N ARG A 71 6.66 -7.49 3.30
CA ARG A 71 5.33 -7.97 2.90
C ARG A 71 4.85 -7.41 1.56
N THR A 72 5.31 -6.24 1.17
CA THR A 72 4.89 -5.55 -0.06
C THR A 72 5.78 -5.83 -1.26
N GLN A 73 6.74 -6.76 -1.16
CA GLN A 73 7.53 -7.18 -2.31
C GLN A 73 6.65 -7.87 -3.35
N TYR A 74 6.83 -7.47 -4.61
CA TYR A 74 6.11 -8.04 -5.74
C TYR A 74 6.47 -9.51 -5.94
N THR A 75 5.47 -10.31 -6.21
CA THR A 75 5.60 -11.68 -6.71
C THR A 75 4.47 -11.97 -7.70
N ASN A 76 4.57 -13.08 -8.43
CA ASN A 76 3.50 -13.49 -9.33
C ASN A 76 2.22 -13.99 -8.64
N SER A 77 2.20 -14.07 -7.30
CA SER A 77 1.04 -14.45 -6.52
C SER A 77 -0.08 -13.40 -6.63
N THR A 78 -1.30 -13.84 -6.93
CA THR A 78 -2.50 -12.98 -6.97
C THR A 78 -2.71 -12.23 -5.65
N LYS A 79 -2.49 -12.90 -4.51
CA LYS A 79 -2.60 -12.28 -3.18
C LYS A 79 -1.65 -11.09 -3.03
N LYS A 80 -0.40 -11.22 -3.48
CA LYS A 80 0.60 -10.13 -3.41
C LYS A 80 0.25 -8.99 -4.36
N LYS A 81 -0.15 -9.30 -5.59
CA LYS A 81 -0.60 -8.29 -6.56
C LYS A 81 -1.80 -7.49 -6.02
N ASN A 82 -2.78 -8.16 -5.42
CA ASN A 82 -3.93 -7.49 -4.83
C ASN A 82 -3.56 -6.61 -3.64
N LEU A 83 -2.63 -7.06 -2.78
CA LEU A 83 -2.12 -6.24 -1.68
C LEU A 83 -1.44 -4.96 -2.20
N ILE A 84 -0.58 -5.07 -3.21
CA ILE A 84 0.11 -3.91 -3.81
C ILE A 84 -0.90 -2.96 -4.45
N ARG A 85 -1.86 -3.48 -5.23
CA ARG A 85 -2.94 -2.63 -5.80
C ARG A 85 -3.74 -1.93 -4.72
N TYR A 86 -4.08 -2.63 -3.65
CA TYR A 86 -4.82 -2.05 -2.53
C TYR A 86 -4.04 -0.90 -1.88
N ILE A 87 -2.75 -1.07 -1.59
CA ILE A 87 -1.93 -0.03 -0.96
C ILE A 87 -1.80 1.18 -1.88
N LEU A 88 -1.39 0.98 -3.14
CA LEU A 88 -1.22 2.07 -4.10
C LEU A 88 -2.56 2.73 -4.48
N GLY A 89 -3.65 1.96 -4.47
CA GLY A 89 -5.00 2.47 -4.67
C GLY A 89 -5.46 3.35 -3.51
N ARG A 90 -5.15 2.99 -2.27
CA ARG A 90 -5.44 3.83 -1.08
C ARG A 90 -4.65 5.14 -1.12
N LEU A 91 -3.44 5.13 -1.68
CA LEU A 91 -2.67 6.35 -1.92
C LEU A 91 -3.38 7.26 -2.94
N GLU A 92 -3.85 6.69 -4.06
CA GLU A 92 -4.64 7.42 -5.08
C GLU A 92 -5.94 8.00 -4.49
N GLU A 93 -6.65 7.23 -3.66
CA GLU A 93 -7.87 7.71 -2.97
C GLU A 93 -7.59 8.86 -2.01
N ARG A 94 -6.46 8.85 -1.30
CA ARG A 94 -6.06 9.93 -0.40
C ARG A 94 -5.78 11.22 -1.16
N ASP A 95 -4.94 11.13 -2.19
CA ASP A 95 -4.40 12.30 -2.88
C ASP A 95 -5.38 12.82 -3.95
N TYR A 96 -6.14 11.91 -4.57
CA TYR A 96 -7.04 12.19 -5.69
C TYR A 96 -8.44 11.57 -5.52
N PRO A 97 -9.20 11.89 -4.46
CA PRO A 97 -10.43 11.20 -4.11
C PRO A 97 -11.53 11.27 -5.17
N ASN A 98 -11.57 12.31 -5.99
CA ASN A 98 -12.56 12.44 -7.05
C ASN A 98 -12.24 11.49 -8.21
N GLN A 99 -10.99 11.46 -8.65
CA GLN A 99 -10.52 10.56 -9.71
C GLN A 99 -10.65 9.10 -9.30
N ALA A 100 -10.30 8.76 -8.06
CA ALA A 100 -10.42 7.41 -7.53
C ALA A 100 -11.87 6.91 -7.49
N ARG A 101 -12.85 7.78 -7.25
CA ARG A 101 -14.28 7.44 -7.32
C ARG A 101 -14.77 7.17 -8.74
N GLU A 102 -14.27 7.93 -9.71
CA GLU A 102 -14.62 7.75 -11.12
C GLU A 102 -13.96 6.51 -11.73
N ARG A 103 -12.79 6.13 -11.22
CA ARG A 103 -11.97 5.03 -11.72
C ARG A 103 -11.41 4.20 -10.57
N PRO A 104 -12.21 3.33 -9.99
CA PRO A 104 -11.75 2.48 -8.88
C PRO A 104 -10.61 1.56 -9.34
N ILE A 105 -9.66 1.32 -8.45
CA ILE A 105 -8.53 0.43 -8.69
C ILE A 105 -9.00 -1.03 -8.58
N ASP A 106 -9.21 -1.65 -9.72
CA ASP A 106 -9.66 -3.02 -9.86
C ASP A 106 -8.66 -3.90 -10.65
N GLU A 107 -9.09 -5.07 -11.08
CA GLU A 107 -8.27 -6.00 -11.87
C GLU A 107 -7.91 -5.49 -13.28
N SER A 108 -8.58 -4.43 -13.77
CA SER A 108 -8.24 -3.78 -15.04
C SER A 108 -6.97 -2.93 -14.94
N ILE A 109 -6.51 -2.65 -13.71
CA ILE A 109 -5.29 -1.91 -13.45
C ILE A 109 -4.12 -2.87 -13.27
N SER A 110 -3.06 -2.64 -14.03
CA SER A 110 -1.82 -3.40 -13.97
C SER A 110 -0.82 -2.78 -13.00
N ILE A 111 0.04 -3.62 -12.42
CA ILE A 111 1.22 -3.18 -11.68
C ILE A 111 2.38 -3.19 -12.66
N GLU A 112 3.10 -2.08 -12.77
CA GLU A 112 4.26 -1.91 -13.62
C GLU A 112 5.51 -1.62 -12.79
N HIS A 113 6.64 -2.20 -13.21
CA HIS A 113 7.95 -1.92 -12.64
C HIS A 113 8.56 -0.71 -13.36
N ILE A 114 8.92 0.33 -12.64
CA ILE A 114 9.63 1.49 -13.21
C ILE A 114 11.00 1.04 -13.73
N LEU A 115 11.87 0.55 -12.85
CA LEU A 115 13.06 -0.20 -13.23
C LEU A 115 12.61 -1.62 -13.61
N PRO A 116 12.83 -2.08 -14.85
CA PRO A 116 12.34 -3.38 -15.29
C PRO A 116 13.07 -4.55 -14.64
N GLN A 117 12.44 -5.73 -14.65
CA GLN A 117 13.03 -6.95 -14.08
C GLN A 117 14.21 -7.48 -14.91
N ALA A 118 14.23 -7.17 -16.23
CA ALA A 118 15.32 -7.52 -17.15
C ALA A 118 15.86 -6.21 -17.79
N PRO A 119 16.77 -5.50 -17.10
CA PRO A 119 17.18 -4.15 -17.47
C PRO A 119 18.34 -4.06 -18.47
N GLU A 120 19.02 -5.15 -18.82
CA GLU A 120 20.35 -5.17 -19.47
C GLU A 120 20.44 -4.37 -20.76
N GLU A 121 19.35 -4.31 -21.54
CA GLU A 121 19.37 -3.67 -22.86
C GLU A 121 19.48 -2.13 -22.79
N TYR A 122 18.88 -1.52 -21.76
CA TYR A 122 18.72 -0.05 -21.71
C TYR A 122 19.26 0.61 -20.45
N TRP A 123 19.42 -0.16 -19.37
CA TRP A 123 19.78 0.39 -18.05
C TRP A 123 21.24 0.15 -17.67
N ASN A 124 21.98 -0.61 -18.46
CA ASN A 124 23.36 -1.02 -18.16
C ASN A 124 23.50 -1.66 -16.75
N LEU A 125 22.50 -2.44 -16.38
CA LEU A 125 22.42 -3.19 -15.11
C LEU A 125 22.05 -4.64 -15.44
N SER A 126 22.61 -5.59 -14.71
CA SER A 126 22.24 -7.01 -14.82
C SER A 126 21.02 -7.34 -13.96
N GLU A 127 20.35 -8.45 -14.29
CA GLU A 127 19.24 -8.96 -13.44
C GLU A 127 19.71 -9.24 -12.01
N ASP A 128 20.92 -9.75 -11.80
CA ASP A 128 21.44 -10.05 -10.48
C ASP A 128 21.69 -8.78 -9.65
N GLU A 129 22.10 -7.68 -10.28
CA GLU A 129 22.29 -6.39 -9.60
C GLU A 129 20.97 -5.80 -9.12
N VAL A 130 19.90 -5.90 -9.91
CA VAL A 130 18.60 -5.30 -9.55
C VAL A 130 17.73 -6.18 -8.65
N LYS A 131 17.98 -7.48 -8.61
CA LYS A 131 17.19 -8.46 -7.87
C LYS A 131 16.91 -8.10 -6.41
N PRO A 132 17.82 -7.48 -5.64
CA PRO A 132 17.56 -7.10 -4.24
C PRO A 132 16.47 -6.04 -4.08
N TYR A 133 16.21 -5.20 -5.08
CA TYR A 133 15.35 -4.02 -4.95
C TYR A 133 14.31 -3.85 -6.06
N VAL A 134 14.41 -4.56 -7.17
CA VAL A 134 13.48 -4.42 -8.30
C VAL A 134 12.03 -4.72 -7.93
N HIS A 135 11.81 -5.58 -6.95
CA HIS A 135 10.48 -5.98 -6.48
C HIS A 135 9.95 -5.20 -5.28
N LEU A 136 10.70 -4.23 -4.77
CA LEU A 136 10.21 -3.35 -3.72
C LEU A 136 9.03 -2.51 -4.21
N ILE A 137 8.06 -2.25 -3.33
CA ILE A 137 6.87 -1.45 -3.68
C ILE A 137 7.25 -0.05 -4.16
N GLY A 138 8.38 0.49 -3.73
CA GLY A 138 8.94 1.75 -4.22
C GLY A 138 9.20 1.77 -5.71
N ASN A 139 9.49 0.63 -6.33
CA ASN A 139 9.69 0.50 -7.77
C ASN A 139 8.39 0.28 -8.56
N LEU A 140 7.23 0.24 -7.90
CA LEU A 140 5.98 -0.17 -8.51
C LEU A 140 5.02 1.01 -8.67
N VAL A 141 4.30 1.01 -9.80
CA VAL A 141 3.23 1.96 -10.10
C VAL A 141 2.00 1.22 -10.64
N LEU A 142 0.86 1.91 -10.58
CA LEU A 142 -0.38 1.43 -11.18
C LEU A 142 -0.56 2.07 -12.56
N VAL A 143 -0.91 1.25 -13.54
CA VAL A 143 -1.17 1.70 -14.92
C VAL A 143 -2.37 0.97 -15.51
N GLY A 144 -3.08 1.56 -16.44
CA GLY A 144 -4.09 0.84 -17.23
C GLY A 144 -3.44 -0.30 -18.02
N LYS A 145 -4.15 -1.42 -18.19
CA LYS A 145 -3.61 -2.61 -18.89
C LYS A 145 -3.07 -2.29 -20.30
N ASP A 146 -3.73 -1.41 -21.02
CA ASP A 146 -3.38 -1.05 -22.38
C ASP A 146 -2.05 -0.27 -22.48
N PHE A 147 -1.65 0.40 -21.40
CA PHE A 147 -0.43 1.20 -21.34
C PHE A 147 0.81 0.41 -20.93
N ASN A 148 0.65 -0.70 -20.24
CA ASN A 148 1.75 -1.57 -19.80
C ASN A 148 2.50 -2.18 -21.00
N ILE A 149 1.79 -2.53 -22.09
CA ILE A 149 2.37 -3.19 -23.28
C ILE A 149 3.40 -2.30 -23.99
N GLY A 150 3.27 -0.98 -23.92
CA GLY A 150 4.18 -0.02 -24.59
C GLY A 150 5.46 0.28 -23.81
N ALA A 151 5.46 0.08 -22.50
CA ALA A 151 6.56 0.52 -21.62
C ALA A 151 7.79 -0.39 -21.67
N ARG A 152 7.62 -1.71 -21.88
CA ARG A 152 8.72 -2.70 -22.00
C ARG A 152 9.87 -2.47 -21.01
N ASN A 153 11.08 -2.88 -21.39
CA ASN A 153 12.33 -2.72 -20.61
C ASN A 153 13.09 -1.43 -20.94
N TYR A 154 12.44 -0.43 -21.56
CA TYR A 154 13.07 0.82 -21.95
C TYR A 154 13.65 1.60 -20.77
N ASP A 155 14.64 2.47 -21.05
CA ASP A 155 15.11 3.50 -20.13
C ASP A 155 13.97 4.48 -19.77
N MET A 156 14.20 5.31 -18.76
CA MET A 156 13.16 6.22 -18.25
C MET A 156 12.71 7.25 -19.30
N GLU A 157 13.62 7.77 -20.10
CA GLU A 157 13.30 8.76 -21.12
C GLU A 157 12.27 8.24 -22.13
N ARG A 158 12.41 6.97 -22.53
CA ARG A 158 11.49 6.30 -23.44
C ARG A 158 10.24 5.76 -22.73
N LYS A 159 10.37 5.33 -21.49
CA LYS A 159 9.30 4.69 -20.71
C LYS A 159 8.25 5.67 -20.21
N ILE A 160 8.67 6.87 -19.76
CA ILE A 160 7.78 7.89 -19.20
C ILE A 160 6.62 8.27 -20.12
N PRO A 161 6.81 8.55 -21.43
CA PRO A 161 5.69 8.88 -22.31
C PRO A 161 4.60 7.79 -22.38
N HIS A 162 5.00 6.51 -22.31
CA HIS A 162 4.06 5.39 -22.32
C HIS A 162 3.29 5.27 -20.99
N LEU A 163 3.98 5.44 -19.86
CA LEU A 163 3.37 5.34 -18.55
C LEU A 163 2.49 6.56 -18.19
N ARG A 164 2.85 7.75 -18.69
CA ARG A 164 2.11 9.01 -18.45
C ARG A 164 0.72 9.01 -19.05
N ALA A 165 0.47 8.20 -20.08
CA ALA A 165 -0.86 8.03 -20.66
C ALA A 165 -1.85 7.34 -19.69
N THR A 166 -1.39 6.84 -18.54
CA THR A 166 -2.28 6.30 -17.51
C THR A 166 -3.14 7.41 -16.90
N ALA A 167 -4.35 7.06 -16.52
CA ALA A 167 -5.25 7.98 -15.81
C ALA A 167 -5.04 7.98 -14.28
N ILE A 168 -4.00 7.32 -13.77
CA ILE A 168 -3.66 7.24 -12.35
C ILE A 168 -2.73 8.38 -12.01
N GLN A 169 -3.21 9.30 -11.18
CA GLN A 169 -2.56 10.59 -10.97
C GLN A 169 -1.29 10.46 -10.14
N THR A 170 -1.31 9.63 -9.08
CA THR A 170 -0.10 9.35 -8.28
C THR A 170 1.04 8.77 -9.11
N THR A 171 0.73 7.99 -10.16
CA THR A 171 1.72 7.53 -11.14
C THR A 171 2.25 8.69 -11.98
N SER A 172 1.37 9.56 -12.48
CA SER A 172 1.75 10.72 -13.30
C SER A 172 2.64 11.70 -12.53
N ASP A 173 2.36 11.92 -11.26
CA ASP A 173 3.15 12.81 -10.39
C ASP A 173 4.56 12.25 -10.15
N LEU A 174 4.65 10.96 -9.85
CA LEU A 174 5.95 10.30 -9.70
C LEU A 174 6.79 10.38 -10.98
N LEU A 175 6.18 10.11 -12.13
CA LEU A 175 6.87 10.21 -13.41
C LEU A 175 7.34 11.64 -13.72
N SER A 176 6.56 12.65 -13.32
CA SER A 176 6.95 14.05 -13.45
C SER A 176 8.12 14.41 -12.53
N GLN A 177 8.15 13.86 -11.31
CA GLN A 177 9.28 13.99 -10.41
C GLN A 177 10.55 13.35 -11.00
N ILE A 178 10.46 12.13 -11.52
CA ILE A 178 11.61 11.44 -12.14
C ILE A 178 12.15 12.24 -13.33
N GLU A 179 11.28 12.78 -14.17
CA GLU A 179 11.68 13.56 -15.36
C GLU A 179 12.31 14.90 -14.97
N HIS A 180 11.65 15.68 -14.14
CA HIS A 180 12.01 17.09 -13.91
C HIS A 180 12.94 17.32 -12.72
N VAL A 181 12.86 16.48 -11.70
CA VAL A 181 13.71 16.62 -10.49
C VAL A 181 14.91 15.69 -10.57
N ASN A 182 14.70 14.43 -10.92
CA ASN A 182 15.77 13.43 -10.91
C ASN A 182 16.47 13.28 -12.28
N SER A 183 16.14 14.11 -13.27
CA SER A 183 16.77 14.08 -14.60
C SER A 183 16.77 12.67 -15.23
N TYR A 184 15.61 11.98 -15.15
CA TYR A 184 15.40 10.59 -15.59
C TYR A 184 16.15 9.51 -14.78
N ASN A 185 16.81 9.85 -13.69
CA ASN A 185 17.44 8.87 -12.82
C ASN A 185 16.37 8.15 -11.97
N TRP A 186 16.50 6.83 -11.91
CA TRP A 186 15.70 5.98 -11.03
C TRP A 186 16.58 4.85 -10.52
N THR A 187 17.26 5.11 -9.43
CA THR A 187 18.30 4.25 -8.85
C THR A 187 17.75 3.39 -7.71
N LYS A 188 18.62 2.54 -7.18
CA LYS A 188 18.34 1.75 -5.99
C LYS A 188 17.95 2.64 -4.80
N GLU A 189 18.68 3.73 -4.59
CA GLU A 189 18.48 4.66 -3.48
C GLU A 189 17.09 5.29 -3.54
N GLU A 190 16.64 5.73 -4.71
CA GLU A 190 15.30 6.32 -4.91
C GLU A 190 14.18 5.28 -4.72
N ILE A 191 14.41 4.04 -5.13
CA ILE A 191 13.48 2.93 -4.91
C ILE A 191 13.35 2.62 -3.42
N GLU A 192 14.47 2.54 -2.70
CA GLU A 192 14.50 2.26 -1.26
C GLU A 192 13.88 3.41 -0.47
N GLU A 193 14.24 4.66 -0.78
CA GLU A 193 13.65 5.87 -0.17
C GLU A 193 12.14 5.92 -0.37
N ARG A 194 11.65 5.70 -1.60
CA ARG A 194 10.21 5.65 -1.86
C ARG A 194 9.53 4.51 -1.14
N THR A 195 10.18 3.35 -0.99
CA THR A 195 9.64 2.22 -0.22
C THR A 195 9.45 2.60 1.25
N GLU A 196 10.43 3.27 1.85
CA GLU A 196 10.36 3.81 3.21
C GLU A 196 9.22 4.82 3.35
N ASN A 197 9.18 5.82 2.48
CA ASN A 197 8.15 6.86 2.47
C ASN A 197 6.73 6.26 2.36
N LEU A 198 6.53 5.26 1.51
CA LEU A 198 5.25 4.56 1.38
C LEU A 198 4.88 3.80 2.66
N ALA A 199 5.85 3.21 3.35
CA ALA A 199 5.61 2.54 4.63
C ALA A 199 5.21 3.55 5.72
N GLU A 200 5.90 4.69 5.80
CA GLU A 200 5.59 5.77 6.74
C GLU A 200 4.20 6.36 6.49
N ILE A 201 3.89 6.75 5.27
CA ILE A 201 2.56 7.24 4.88
C ILE A 201 1.48 6.21 5.19
N SER A 202 1.76 4.93 4.93
CA SER A 202 0.83 3.84 5.23
C SER A 202 0.52 3.77 6.71
N PHE A 203 1.50 3.86 7.60
CA PHE A 203 1.28 3.79 9.05
C PHE A 203 0.66 5.06 9.62
N ASP A 204 1.19 6.22 9.23
CA ASP A 204 0.89 7.50 9.85
C ASP A 204 -0.40 8.14 9.32
N GLU A 205 -0.78 7.85 8.04
CA GLU A 205 -1.89 8.53 7.38
C GLU A 205 -2.96 7.56 6.85
N LEU A 206 -2.61 6.56 6.02
CA LEU A 206 -3.60 5.71 5.35
C LEU A 206 -4.33 4.77 6.32
N TRP A 207 -3.62 4.23 7.29
CA TRP A 207 -4.16 3.33 8.32
C TRP A 207 -3.92 3.84 9.74
N SER A 208 -3.79 5.16 9.88
CA SER A 208 -3.76 5.77 11.22
C SER A 208 -5.05 5.46 11.98
N ASN A 209 -4.97 5.45 13.29
CA ASN A 209 -6.19 5.48 14.12
C ASN A 209 -6.73 6.91 14.06
N GLY A 210 -7.75 7.12 13.22
CA GLY A 210 -8.53 8.36 13.25
C GLY A 210 -9.33 8.52 14.54
#